data_a47e9c69f7eb7330db67a947b73fbbfd
#
_entry.id   a47e9c69f7eb7330db67a947b73fbbfd
#
_cell.length_a   1.000
_cell.length_b   1.000
_cell.length_c   1.000
_cell.angle_alpha   90.00
_cell.angle_beta   90.00
_cell.angle_gamma   90.00
#
_symmetry.space_group_name_H-M   'P 1'
#
loop_
_entity.id
_entity.type
_entity.pdbx_description
1 polymer ?
#
loop_
_entity_poly.entity_id
_entity_poly.type
_entity_poly.pdbx_seq_one_letter_code
_entity_poly.pdbx_strand_id
1 'polypeptide(L)'
;LLDRHPSQEVRWTSLTTGESGVIGPGEETPFLSLELVEGTNDYVIHIDSLDSTDSYYVTIDRDSTPPTLEFDEVAYRGSTLTTLREVSGHCEEGLLVRISTQVQSKDIICPEGGKFSVNITVPGIAGQHTIEGFSMDQAKNTKSYQIEVLKHDWIDWAIDDAKSSGTMLWVFSGGAVSLLSAIVLLTLRVSRRRASE
;
A
#
# COMPACT_ATOMS: atom_id res chain seq x y z
N LEU A 1 -13.92 34.23 0.97
CA LEU A 1 -13.47 35.64 0.81
C LEU A 1 -14.48 36.50 1.54
N LEU A 2 -14.07 37.10 2.65
CA LEU A 2 -14.85 38.14 3.30
C LEU A 2 -14.69 39.43 2.47
N ASP A 3 -15.78 39.92 1.88
CA ASP A 3 -15.81 41.21 1.19
C ASP A 3 -15.91 42.31 2.26
N ARG A 4 -14.73 42.79 2.66
CA ARG A 4 -14.60 43.75 3.77
C ARG A 4 -14.47 45.18 3.27
N HIS A 5 -15.27 46.08 3.85
CA HIS A 5 -15.10 47.52 3.64
C HIS A 5 -13.86 48.00 4.45
N PRO A 6 -13.04 48.94 3.91
CA PRO A 6 -11.80 49.40 4.58
C PRO A 6 -11.99 50.01 5.97
N SER A 7 -13.19 50.44 6.33
CA SER A 7 -13.51 51.00 7.65
C SER A 7 -13.97 49.98 8.69
N GLN A 8 -14.05 48.68 8.33
CA GLN A 8 -14.50 47.66 9.22
C GLN A 8 -13.35 47.05 10.00
N GLU A 9 -13.56 46.77 11.27
CA GLU A 9 -12.70 45.95 12.10
C GLU A 9 -13.25 44.53 12.12
N VAL A 10 -12.37 43.52 11.98
CA VAL A 10 -12.73 42.11 12.11
C VAL A 10 -12.04 41.55 13.35
N ARG A 11 -12.84 41.10 14.30
CA ARG A 11 -12.37 40.34 15.48
C ARG A 11 -12.76 38.91 15.36
N TRP A 12 -11.86 38.01 15.74
CA TRP A 12 -12.17 36.58 15.82
C TRP A 12 -11.74 36.00 17.14
N THR A 13 -12.45 34.97 17.55
CA THR A 13 -12.14 34.19 18.76
C THR A 13 -12.38 32.74 18.45
N SER A 14 -11.36 31.90 18.73
CA SER A 14 -11.49 30.44 18.74
C SER A 14 -12.19 30.04 20.04
N LEU A 15 -13.32 29.37 19.91
CA LEU A 15 -14.02 28.79 21.06
C LEU A 15 -13.34 27.48 21.50
N THR A 16 -12.53 26.89 20.63
CA THR A 16 -11.81 25.64 20.87
C THR A 16 -10.52 25.87 21.66
N THR A 17 -9.69 26.84 21.24
CA THR A 17 -8.38 27.12 21.88
C THR A 17 -8.40 28.34 22.80
N GLY A 18 -9.38 29.21 22.68
CA GLY A 18 -9.44 30.49 23.39
C GLY A 18 -8.59 31.61 22.77
N GLU A 19 -7.92 31.33 21.67
CA GLU A 19 -7.14 32.33 20.93
C GLU A 19 -8.05 33.36 20.25
N SER A 20 -7.56 34.58 20.11
CA SER A 20 -8.27 35.64 19.46
C SER A 20 -7.34 36.56 18.69
N GLY A 21 -7.88 37.27 17.71
CA GLY A 21 -7.14 38.24 16.95
C GLY A 21 -8.05 39.33 16.41
N VAL A 22 -7.41 40.39 15.96
CA VAL A 22 -8.07 41.57 15.43
C VAL A 22 -7.39 41.99 14.14
N ILE A 23 -8.16 42.30 13.10
CA ILE A 23 -7.70 42.94 11.88
C ILE A 23 -8.31 44.35 11.89
N GLY A 24 -7.45 45.34 12.11
CA GLY A 24 -7.86 46.73 12.23
C GLY A 24 -8.39 47.36 10.92
N PRO A 25 -9.10 48.46 11.00
CA PRO A 25 -9.54 49.18 9.81
C PRO A 25 -8.33 49.64 9.00
N GLY A 26 -8.42 49.51 7.65
CA GLY A 26 -7.37 49.94 6.73
C GLY A 26 -6.25 48.91 6.51
N GLU A 27 -6.21 47.80 7.23
CA GLU A 27 -5.28 46.71 6.93
C GLU A 27 -5.72 45.95 5.66
N GLU A 28 -4.84 45.92 4.67
CA GLU A 28 -5.07 45.18 3.41
C GLU A 28 -4.72 43.72 3.57
N THR A 29 -5.36 42.98 4.48
CA THR A 29 -5.21 41.54 4.58
C THR A 29 -6.42 40.83 3.97
N PRO A 30 -6.29 40.27 2.76
CA PRO A 30 -7.39 39.56 2.09
C PRO A 30 -7.74 38.22 2.76
N PHE A 31 -6.94 37.75 3.72
CA PHE A 31 -7.11 36.46 4.34
C PHE A 31 -7.00 36.52 5.86
N LEU A 32 -7.94 35.86 6.52
CA LEU A 32 -7.87 35.55 7.94
C LEU A 32 -7.11 34.20 8.11
N SER A 33 -5.98 34.26 8.81
CA SER A 33 -5.24 33.02 9.15
C SER A 33 -5.71 32.51 10.50
N LEU A 34 -6.27 31.33 10.55
CA LEU A 34 -6.73 30.67 11.75
C LEU A 34 -5.84 29.45 12.04
N GLU A 35 -5.42 29.32 13.30
CA GLU A 35 -4.75 28.09 13.75
C GLU A 35 -5.79 27.01 14.04
N LEU A 36 -5.68 25.86 13.36
CA LEU A 36 -6.57 24.73 13.57
C LEU A 36 -5.86 23.64 14.37
N VAL A 37 -6.50 23.16 15.42
CA VAL A 37 -6.15 21.93 16.12
C VAL A 37 -6.84 20.73 15.47
N GLU A 38 -6.38 19.53 15.76
CA GLU A 38 -7.01 18.30 15.28
C GLU A 38 -8.44 18.18 15.79
N GLY A 39 -9.36 17.78 14.93
CA GLY A 39 -10.80 17.71 15.20
C GLY A 39 -11.55 19.00 14.89
N THR A 40 -12.68 19.18 15.56
CA THR A 40 -13.60 20.31 15.33
C THR A 40 -13.08 21.61 15.92
N ASN A 41 -13.01 22.66 15.12
CA ASN A 41 -12.58 23.99 15.50
C ASN A 41 -13.73 24.96 15.30
N ASP A 42 -14.20 25.57 16.39
CA ASP A 42 -15.28 26.52 16.39
C ASP A 42 -14.76 27.95 16.58
N TYR A 43 -15.22 28.84 15.73
CA TYR A 43 -14.84 30.26 15.74
C TYR A 43 -16.07 31.13 15.78
N VAL A 44 -15.93 32.27 16.48
CA VAL A 44 -16.83 33.43 16.33
C VAL A 44 -16.07 34.55 15.67
N ILE A 45 -16.61 35.05 14.58
CA ILE A 45 -16.05 36.19 13.83
C ILE A 45 -17.03 37.36 13.96
N HIS A 46 -16.56 38.49 14.50
CA HIS A 46 -17.29 39.72 14.59
C HIS A 46 -16.76 40.70 13.53
N ILE A 47 -17.67 41.27 12.77
CA ILE A 47 -17.37 42.34 11.82
C ILE A 47 -18.01 43.60 12.36
N ASP A 48 -17.19 44.52 12.87
CA ASP A 48 -17.64 45.79 13.43
C ASP A 48 -17.58 46.86 12.36
N SER A 49 -18.72 47.51 12.11
CA SER A 49 -18.87 48.71 11.30
C SER A 49 -19.28 49.88 12.18
N LEU A 50 -19.35 51.09 11.61
CA LEU A 50 -19.69 52.28 12.35
C LEU A 50 -21.06 52.19 13.06
N ASP A 51 -22.01 51.45 12.48
CA ASP A 51 -23.42 51.44 12.90
C ASP A 51 -23.91 50.03 13.36
N SER A 52 -23.09 48.96 13.17
CA SER A 52 -23.52 47.61 13.47
C SER A 52 -22.34 46.67 13.74
N THR A 53 -22.61 45.58 14.49
CA THR A 53 -21.71 44.42 14.65
C THR A 53 -22.43 43.21 14.14
N ASP A 54 -21.87 42.56 13.13
CA ASP A 54 -22.33 41.27 12.64
C ASP A 54 -21.48 40.16 13.25
N SER A 55 -22.12 39.03 13.61
CA SER A 55 -21.45 37.87 14.21
C SER A 55 -21.69 36.62 13.40
N TYR A 56 -20.62 35.94 13.06
CA TYR A 56 -20.62 34.69 12.29
C TYR A 56 -20.03 33.55 13.12
N TYR A 57 -20.70 32.42 13.16
CA TYR A 57 -20.20 31.18 13.75
C TYR A 57 -19.67 30.31 12.61
N VAL A 58 -18.42 29.85 12.72
CA VAL A 58 -17.76 29.05 11.72
C VAL A 58 -17.19 27.82 12.40
N THR A 59 -17.58 26.66 11.93
CA THR A 59 -17.03 25.37 12.35
C THR A 59 -16.17 24.80 11.23
N ILE A 60 -14.93 24.43 11.56
CA ILE A 60 -13.96 23.86 10.63
C ILE A 60 -13.43 22.57 11.25
N ASP A 61 -13.63 21.46 10.56
CA ASP A 61 -13.04 20.19 10.96
C ASP A 61 -11.66 20.05 10.31
N ARG A 62 -10.66 19.77 11.14
CA ARG A 62 -9.32 19.38 10.71
C ARG A 62 -9.09 17.91 11.02
N ASP A 63 -8.78 17.16 10.00
CA ASP A 63 -8.30 15.80 10.10
C ASP A 63 -6.97 15.70 9.34
N SER A 64 -5.90 15.42 10.07
CA SER A 64 -4.55 15.22 9.54
C SER A 64 -4.04 13.80 9.78
N THR A 65 -4.89 12.92 10.29
CA THR A 65 -4.54 11.54 10.62
C THR A 65 -4.65 10.67 9.37
N PRO A 66 -3.57 10.07 8.89
CA PRO A 66 -3.65 9.15 7.77
C PRO A 66 -4.51 7.92 8.10
N PRO A 67 -5.26 7.38 7.13
CA PRO A 67 -6.06 6.20 7.34
C PRO A 67 -5.21 4.98 7.72
N THR A 68 -5.82 4.03 8.41
CA THR A 68 -5.16 2.75 8.72
C THR A 68 -5.02 1.92 7.44
N LEU A 69 -3.79 1.48 7.15
CA LEU A 69 -3.49 0.50 6.12
C LEU A 69 -2.24 -0.26 6.50
N GLU A 70 -2.38 -1.56 6.74
CA GLU A 70 -1.27 -2.46 7.07
C GLU A 70 -1.50 -3.80 6.37
N PHE A 71 -0.44 -4.41 5.89
CA PHE A 71 -0.48 -5.77 5.38
C PHE A 71 -0.01 -6.73 6.47
N ASP A 72 -0.74 -7.83 6.61
CA ASP A 72 -0.27 -9.02 7.30
C ASP A 72 0.75 -9.75 6.43
N GLU A 73 1.00 -11.02 6.70
CA GLU A 73 1.82 -11.84 5.81
C GLU A 73 1.14 -12.04 4.45
N VAL A 74 1.95 -11.97 3.38
CA VAL A 74 1.48 -12.36 2.05
C VAL A 74 1.57 -13.87 1.93
N ALA A 75 0.43 -14.53 1.93
CA ALA A 75 0.36 -15.96 1.74
C ALA A 75 0.54 -16.36 0.27
N TYR A 76 1.34 -17.39 0.05
CA TYR A 76 1.45 -18.02 -1.26
C TYR A 76 0.28 -18.97 -1.44
N ARG A 77 -0.64 -18.67 -2.36
CA ARG A 77 -1.68 -19.64 -2.73
C ARG A 77 -1.09 -20.72 -3.64
N GLY A 78 -0.86 -21.88 -3.05
CA GLY A 78 -0.39 -23.08 -3.72
C GLY A 78 1.12 -23.27 -3.65
N SER A 79 1.91 -22.43 -4.28
CA SER A 79 3.37 -22.55 -4.28
C SER A 79 4.02 -21.21 -4.65
N THR A 80 5.28 -21.03 -4.27
CA THR A 80 6.09 -19.87 -4.68
C THR A 80 6.27 -19.78 -6.21
N LEU A 81 5.93 -20.83 -6.95
CA LEU A 81 5.96 -20.88 -8.40
C LEU A 81 4.75 -20.19 -9.03
N THR A 82 3.64 -20.03 -8.32
CA THR A 82 2.45 -19.38 -8.87
C THR A 82 2.63 -17.87 -8.93
N THR A 83 1.95 -17.23 -9.86
CA THR A 83 1.86 -15.77 -9.94
C THR A 83 0.81 -15.19 -9.00
N LEU A 84 -0.09 -16.01 -8.47
CA LEU A 84 -1.17 -15.57 -7.61
C LEU A 84 -0.69 -15.45 -6.17
N ARG A 85 -0.99 -14.32 -5.53
CA ARG A 85 -0.72 -14.05 -4.11
C ARG A 85 -2.02 -13.68 -3.42
N GLU A 86 -2.22 -14.18 -2.22
CA GLU A 86 -3.26 -13.70 -1.33
C GLU A 86 -2.64 -12.68 -0.39
N VAL A 87 -3.12 -11.45 -0.46
CA VAL A 87 -2.72 -10.34 0.39
C VAL A 87 -3.82 -10.12 1.40
N SER A 88 -3.50 -10.19 2.67
CA SER A 88 -4.40 -9.87 3.77
C SER A 88 -3.84 -8.74 4.61
N GLY A 89 -4.71 -8.08 5.37
CA GLY A 89 -4.28 -6.98 6.21
C GLY A 89 -5.45 -6.27 6.88
N HIS A 90 -5.11 -5.10 7.42
CA HIS A 90 -6.03 -4.22 8.11
C HIS A 90 -6.16 -2.90 7.36
N CYS A 91 -7.36 -2.37 7.32
CA CYS A 91 -7.69 -1.10 6.68
C CYS A 91 -8.77 -0.37 7.48
N GLU A 92 -8.95 0.91 7.23
CA GLU A 92 -10.04 1.68 7.81
C GLU A 92 -11.35 1.36 7.09
N GLU A 93 -12.36 0.96 7.88
CA GLU A 93 -13.66 0.53 7.38
C GLU A 93 -14.33 1.56 6.47
N GLY A 94 -14.87 1.09 5.36
CA GLY A 94 -15.58 1.91 4.37
C GLY A 94 -14.67 2.68 3.40
N LEU A 95 -13.35 2.74 3.63
CA LEU A 95 -12.43 3.41 2.72
C LEU A 95 -12.05 2.54 1.53
N LEU A 96 -11.72 3.21 0.43
CA LEU A 96 -11.18 2.56 -0.75
C LEU A 96 -9.71 2.21 -0.52
N VAL A 97 -9.38 0.94 -0.68
CA VAL A 97 -8.01 0.43 -0.68
C VAL A 97 -7.66 -0.05 -2.08
N ARG A 98 -6.61 0.51 -2.65
CA ARG A 98 -6.02 0.05 -3.91
C ARG A 98 -4.82 -0.82 -3.63
N ILE A 99 -4.80 -2.03 -4.17
CA ILE A 99 -3.67 -2.95 -4.10
C ILE A 99 -3.15 -3.18 -5.52
N SER A 100 -1.87 -2.97 -5.74
CA SER A 100 -1.25 -2.98 -7.06
C SER A 100 0.07 -3.74 -7.10
N THR A 101 0.35 -4.27 -8.27
CA THR A 101 1.63 -4.85 -8.68
C THR A 101 2.00 -4.26 -10.04
N GLN A 102 3.13 -4.67 -10.61
CA GLN A 102 3.53 -4.25 -11.96
C GLN A 102 2.56 -4.69 -13.08
N VAL A 103 1.71 -5.71 -12.82
CA VAL A 103 0.83 -6.32 -13.84
C VAL A 103 -0.65 -6.26 -13.51
N GLN A 104 -1.02 -5.90 -12.29
CA GLN A 104 -2.41 -5.86 -11.87
C GLN A 104 -2.65 -4.79 -10.80
N SER A 105 -3.82 -4.18 -10.85
CA SER A 105 -4.35 -3.34 -9.78
C SER A 105 -5.77 -3.78 -9.43
N LYS A 106 -6.10 -3.76 -8.15
CA LYS A 106 -7.44 -4.05 -7.62
C LYS A 106 -7.83 -3.01 -6.59
N ASP A 107 -9.05 -2.54 -6.71
CA ASP A 107 -9.69 -1.65 -5.77
C ASP A 107 -10.71 -2.48 -4.95
N ILE A 108 -10.68 -2.32 -3.63
CA ILE A 108 -11.62 -2.92 -2.69
C ILE A 108 -12.12 -1.83 -1.74
N ILE A 109 -13.35 -1.97 -1.28
CA ILE A 109 -13.84 -1.20 -0.14
C ILE A 109 -13.48 -1.99 1.11
N CYS A 110 -12.85 -1.33 2.08
CA CYS A 110 -12.50 -1.95 3.35
C CYS A 110 -13.76 -2.46 4.04
N PRO A 111 -13.84 -3.78 4.34
CA PRO A 111 -15.05 -4.36 4.92
C PRO A 111 -15.27 -3.91 6.36
N GLU A 112 -16.48 -4.15 6.85
CA GLU A 112 -16.82 -4.04 8.28
C GLU A 112 -15.86 -4.90 9.11
N GLY A 113 -15.34 -4.32 10.19
CA GLY A 113 -14.31 -4.93 11.03
C GLY A 113 -12.87 -4.71 10.55
N GLY A 114 -12.68 -3.96 9.44
CA GLY A 114 -11.36 -3.45 9.05
C GLY A 114 -10.36 -4.49 8.57
N LYS A 115 -10.79 -5.71 8.23
CA LYS A 115 -9.91 -6.79 7.73
C LYS A 115 -10.22 -7.11 6.27
N PHE A 116 -9.18 -7.20 5.46
CA PHE A 116 -9.32 -7.56 4.06
C PHE A 116 -8.48 -8.77 3.68
N SER A 117 -8.89 -9.46 2.62
CA SER A 117 -8.10 -10.47 1.91
C SER A 117 -8.40 -10.35 0.42
N VAL A 118 -7.38 -10.26 -0.40
CA VAL A 118 -7.50 -10.13 -1.85
C VAL A 118 -6.45 -10.95 -2.58
N ASN A 119 -6.86 -11.58 -3.67
CA ASN A 119 -5.92 -12.25 -4.56
C ASN A 119 -5.41 -11.27 -5.61
N ILE A 120 -4.10 -11.13 -5.72
CA ILE A 120 -3.40 -10.30 -6.71
C ILE A 120 -2.37 -11.10 -7.49
N THR A 121 -2.16 -10.73 -8.73
CA THR A 121 -1.18 -11.38 -9.62
C THR A 121 0.13 -10.60 -9.62
N VAL A 122 1.24 -11.28 -9.35
CA VAL A 122 2.60 -10.75 -9.56
C VAL A 122 3.14 -11.16 -10.93
N PRO A 123 4.18 -10.49 -11.46
CA PRO A 123 4.78 -10.85 -12.74
C PRO A 123 5.18 -12.33 -12.82
N GLY A 124 5.09 -12.90 -14.03
CA GLY A 124 5.42 -14.31 -14.28
C GLY A 124 6.90 -14.65 -14.21
N ILE A 125 7.78 -13.68 -14.24
CA ILE A 125 9.23 -13.86 -14.15
C ILE A 125 9.67 -14.13 -12.71
N ALA A 126 10.76 -14.90 -12.55
CA ALA A 126 11.37 -15.12 -11.24
C ALA A 126 12.04 -13.84 -10.73
N GLY A 127 12.09 -13.67 -9.42
CA GLY A 127 12.69 -12.52 -8.77
C GLY A 127 11.82 -11.89 -7.69
N GLN A 128 12.30 -10.78 -7.14
CA GLN A 128 11.55 -9.95 -6.20
C GLN A 128 10.53 -9.07 -6.93
N HIS A 129 9.33 -9.01 -6.39
CA HIS A 129 8.25 -8.17 -6.87
C HIS A 129 7.64 -7.40 -5.71
N THR A 130 7.25 -6.17 -5.97
CA THR A 130 6.60 -5.32 -4.98
C THR A 130 5.09 -5.40 -5.13
N ILE A 131 4.41 -5.51 -3.99
CA ILE A 131 2.97 -5.30 -3.88
C ILE A 131 2.79 -4.01 -3.09
N GLU A 132 2.04 -3.08 -3.65
CA GLU A 132 1.77 -1.77 -3.06
C GLU A 132 0.31 -1.68 -2.65
N GLY A 133 0.07 -1.13 -1.46
CA GLY A 133 -1.23 -0.72 -0.97
C GLY A 133 -1.31 0.79 -0.86
N PHE A 134 -2.46 1.34 -1.18
CA PHE A 134 -2.75 2.75 -1.06
C PHE A 134 -4.18 2.95 -0.55
N SER A 135 -4.36 3.86 0.39
CA SER A 135 -5.67 4.32 0.85
C SER A 135 -5.67 5.84 1.05
N MET A 136 -6.83 6.44 0.92
CA MET A 136 -7.05 7.87 1.10
C MET A 136 -8.41 8.06 1.78
N ASP A 137 -8.43 8.90 2.83
CA ASP A 137 -9.64 9.27 3.54
C ASP A 137 -10.41 10.44 2.88
N GLN A 138 -11.49 10.87 3.53
CA GLN A 138 -12.30 11.99 3.06
C GLN A 138 -11.58 13.35 3.18
N ALA A 139 -10.68 13.49 4.16
CA ALA A 139 -9.87 14.68 4.36
C ALA A 139 -8.67 14.75 3.41
N LYS A 140 -8.48 13.73 2.55
CA LYS A 140 -7.36 13.58 1.61
C LYS A 140 -6.03 13.19 2.25
N ASN A 141 -6.03 12.73 3.50
CA ASN A 141 -4.86 12.10 4.05
C ASN A 141 -4.63 10.75 3.38
N THR A 142 -3.38 10.41 3.15
CA THR A 142 -3.02 9.20 2.40
C THR A 142 -2.14 8.27 3.21
N LYS A 143 -2.32 6.97 3.02
CA LYS A 143 -1.44 5.93 3.54
C LYS A 143 -1.00 5.03 2.40
N SER A 144 0.31 4.80 2.31
CA SER A 144 0.88 3.80 1.41
C SER A 144 1.62 2.75 2.21
N TYR A 145 1.56 1.51 1.73
CA TYR A 145 2.27 0.37 2.30
C TYR A 145 2.87 -0.46 1.17
N GLN A 146 4.07 -0.99 1.37
CA GLN A 146 4.76 -1.81 0.38
C GLN A 146 5.29 -3.08 1.02
N ILE A 147 5.17 -4.19 0.31
CA ILE A 147 5.74 -5.47 0.70
C ILE A 147 6.43 -6.13 -0.49
N GLU A 148 7.56 -6.76 -0.23
CA GLU A 148 8.29 -7.50 -1.24
C GLU A 148 7.93 -8.98 -1.17
N VAL A 149 7.68 -9.59 -2.33
CA VAL A 149 7.40 -11.02 -2.47
C VAL A 149 8.37 -11.64 -3.45
N LEU A 150 8.90 -12.79 -3.09
CA LEU A 150 9.81 -13.55 -3.94
C LEU A 150 9.00 -14.54 -4.79
N LYS A 151 9.26 -14.54 -6.10
CA LYS A 151 8.81 -15.60 -7.01
C LYS A 151 10.01 -16.40 -7.47
N HIS A 152 10.00 -17.68 -7.20
CA HIS A 152 11.04 -18.60 -7.65
C HIS A 152 10.80 -19.06 -9.09
N ASP A 153 11.88 -19.32 -9.83
CA ASP A 153 11.83 -20.18 -11.00
C ASP A 153 11.67 -21.64 -10.53
N TRP A 154 11.10 -22.51 -11.35
CA TRP A 154 10.92 -23.91 -11.00
C TRP A 154 12.28 -24.63 -10.75
N ILE A 155 13.34 -24.22 -11.46
CA ILE A 155 14.68 -24.76 -11.30
C ILE A 155 15.26 -24.37 -9.93
N ASP A 156 15.18 -23.09 -9.56
CA ASP A 156 15.66 -22.61 -8.27
C ASP A 156 14.90 -23.23 -7.11
N TRP A 157 13.57 -23.36 -7.24
CA TRP A 157 12.75 -24.04 -6.26
C TRP A 157 13.16 -25.52 -6.11
N ALA A 158 13.36 -26.24 -7.21
CA ALA A 158 13.76 -27.64 -7.19
C ALA A 158 15.14 -27.84 -6.54
N ILE A 159 16.06 -26.90 -6.76
CA ILE A 159 17.39 -26.92 -6.14
C ILE A 159 17.30 -26.66 -4.62
N ASP A 160 16.50 -25.70 -4.19
CA ASP A 160 16.35 -25.37 -2.78
C ASP A 160 15.58 -26.44 -2.02
N ASP A 161 14.55 -27.03 -2.61
CA ASP A 161 13.83 -28.19 -2.05
C ASP A 161 14.75 -29.40 -1.92
N ALA A 162 15.55 -29.69 -2.93
CA ALA A 162 16.54 -30.77 -2.90
C ALA A 162 17.63 -30.55 -1.83
N LYS A 163 18.08 -29.29 -1.63
CA LYS A 163 19.05 -28.95 -0.57
C LYS A 163 18.42 -29.11 0.82
N SER A 164 17.18 -28.64 1.02
CA SER A 164 16.49 -28.69 2.31
C SER A 164 16.12 -30.11 2.73
N SER A 165 15.78 -30.98 1.77
CA SER A 165 15.34 -32.34 2.01
C SER A 165 16.50 -33.37 2.07
N GLY A 166 17.72 -32.98 1.80
CA GLY A 166 18.88 -33.87 1.72
C GLY A 166 18.83 -34.84 0.54
N THR A 167 17.81 -34.72 -0.33
CA THR A 167 17.60 -35.65 -1.48
C THR A 167 18.49 -35.31 -2.67
N MET A 168 19.20 -34.16 -2.64
CA MET A 168 20.03 -33.70 -3.75
C MET A 168 21.14 -34.71 -4.14
N LEU A 169 21.71 -35.40 -3.16
CA LEU A 169 22.76 -36.42 -3.39
C LEU A 169 22.24 -37.61 -4.19
N TRP A 170 20.96 -37.96 -4.05
CA TRP A 170 20.38 -39.13 -4.69
C TRP A 170 19.88 -38.88 -6.12
N VAL A 171 19.34 -37.66 -6.39
CA VAL A 171 18.84 -37.31 -7.74
C VAL A 171 19.98 -37.16 -8.74
N PHE A 172 21.09 -36.54 -8.36
CA PHE A 172 22.24 -36.38 -9.24
C PHE A 172 23.07 -37.68 -9.36
N SER A 173 23.20 -38.46 -8.29
CA SER A 173 23.88 -39.75 -8.36
C SER A 173 23.06 -40.79 -9.16
N GLY A 174 21.75 -40.85 -8.95
CA GLY A 174 20.86 -41.75 -9.69
C GLY A 174 20.77 -41.44 -11.17
N GLY A 175 20.68 -40.15 -11.53
CA GLY A 175 20.65 -39.68 -12.93
C GLY A 175 21.97 -39.92 -13.66
N ALA A 176 23.10 -39.64 -13.01
CA ALA A 176 24.42 -39.87 -13.58
C ALA A 176 24.73 -41.37 -13.77
N VAL A 177 24.36 -42.23 -12.81
CA VAL A 177 24.50 -43.65 -12.93
C VAL A 177 23.63 -44.24 -14.05
N SER A 178 22.40 -43.72 -14.21
CA SER A 178 21.50 -44.16 -15.29
C SER A 178 22.02 -43.78 -16.67
N LEU A 179 22.56 -42.58 -16.83
CA LEU A 179 23.17 -42.11 -18.09
C LEU A 179 24.45 -42.88 -18.43
N LEU A 180 25.34 -43.11 -17.46
CA LEU A 180 26.53 -43.90 -17.63
C LEU A 180 26.21 -45.36 -18.01
N SER A 181 25.22 -45.97 -17.36
CA SER A 181 24.75 -47.32 -17.67
C SER A 181 24.19 -47.42 -19.09
N ALA A 182 23.43 -46.43 -19.55
CA ALA A 182 22.90 -46.36 -20.90
C ALA A 182 24.03 -46.22 -21.96
N ILE A 183 25.05 -45.40 -21.70
CA ILE A 183 26.20 -45.21 -22.58
C ILE A 183 27.02 -46.48 -22.67
N VAL A 184 27.29 -47.17 -21.56
CA VAL A 184 28.02 -48.44 -21.54
C VAL A 184 27.28 -49.55 -22.30
N LEU A 185 25.95 -49.65 -22.12
CA LEU A 185 25.14 -50.62 -22.86
C LEU A 185 25.10 -50.32 -24.37
N LEU A 186 25.08 -49.04 -24.79
CA LEU A 186 25.15 -48.64 -26.20
C LEU A 186 26.51 -48.99 -26.81
N THR A 187 27.62 -48.72 -26.12
CA THR A 187 28.97 -49.02 -26.61
C THR A 187 29.20 -50.52 -26.74
N LEU A 188 28.74 -51.31 -25.77
CA LEU A 188 28.81 -52.76 -25.84
C LEU A 188 27.99 -53.36 -26.99
N ARG A 189 26.85 -52.78 -27.30
CA ARG A 189 25.99 -53.21 -28.39
C ARG A 189 26.57 -52.88 -29.75
N VAL A 190 27.24 -51.75 -29.90
CA VAL A 190 27.96 -51.35 -31.15
C VAL A 190 29.21 -52.22 -31.35
N SER A 191 29.98 -52.49 -30.30
CA SER A 191 31.18 -53.34 -30.43
C SER A 191 30.85 -54.80 -30.79
N ARG A 192 29.73 -55.34 -30.27
CA ARG A 192 29.29 -56.72 -30.66
C ARG A 192 28.83 -56.81 -32.10
N ARG A 193 28.25 -55.73 -32.68
CA ARG A 193 27.87 -55.73 -34.11
C ARG A 193 29.09 -55.69 -35.03
N ARG A 194 30.20 -55.03 -34.63
CA ARG A 194 31.43 -54.96 -35.42
C ARG A 194 32.27 -56.25 -35.36
N ALA A 195 32.04 -57.11 -34.37
CA ALA A 195 32.74 -58.38 -34.25
C ALA A 195 32.02 -59.58 -34.96
N SER A 196 30.83 -59.27 -35.56
CA SER A 196 30.03 -60.24 -36.30
C SER A 196 30.01 -60.00 -37.84
N GLU A 197 30.78 -59.03 -38.32
CA GLU A 197 31.10 -58.79 -39.75
C GLU A 197 32.54 -59.22 -40.01
#